data_48a890894b089241751d17f904e85bdd
#
_entry.id   48a890894b089241751d17f904e85bdd
#
_cell.length_a   1.000
_cell.length_b   1.000
_cell.length_c   1.000
_cell.angle_alpha   90.00
_cell.angle_beta   90.00
_cell.angle_gamma   90.00
#
_symmetry.space_group_name_H-M   'P 1'
#
loop_
_entity.id
_entity.type
_entity.pdbx_description
1 polymer ?
#
loop_
_entity_poly.entity_id
_entity_poly.type
_entity_poly.pdbx_seq_one_letter_code
_entity_poly.pdbx_strand_id
1 'polypeptide(L)'
;MADLEGITKHHALFVTVPFQGHFTPAANFAIKLAARGFIVTFVTTEGFHHQRAASGAVSVDGHEVFADARSMGMDIRSELVSDGLPVSFDRTLHRDQFSDAFYHLLRSHVEELMRKLLLAEPPIDVLISDTFNVWPSTLAKKFGLPYVSFWTEAALVFAIYYHVHLLVENGHFGSPTETRKDAIMYIPGVPSIEPTDLVSFFHSPEASWRVLRNVGKAFEEAKGADFVLCNTVQELEAEVIGALQQERPFYAVGPIVPASGEGGAATSLWPELDCSQWLHSRPPRSVLYISFGSIARVSKRDMDEIAYGVLGSKFNFIWVIRPGSGSSEASPLPEGFIEACKGRGMVVPWCRQKQVLLHPAVGGFLTHCGWNSILESMWCGVPMLCFPVRADQPTNRKLVVEDLRIGIDVGSIGEVRERKCRGESTA
;
A
#
# COMPACT_ATOMS: atom_id res chain seq x y z
N MET A 1 16.30 -37.64 7.36
CA MET A 1 16.57 -36.41 6.59
C MET A 1 17.24 -36.89 5.32
N ALA A 2 16.51 -36.94 4.22
CA ALA A 2 17.05 -37.32 2.92
C ALA A 2 17.82 -36.11 2.38
N ASP A 3 19.07 -36.35 1.95
CA ASP A 3 19.96 -35.39 1.34
C ASP A 3 19.28 -34.73 0.12
N LEU A 4 18.94 -33.45 0.23
CA LEU A 4 18.53 -32.57 -0.88
C LEU A 4 19.79 -31.96 -1.55
N GLU A 5 20.86 -32.74 -1.64
CA GLU A 5 22.04 -32.35 -2.44
C GLU A 5 21.66 -32.49 -3.92
N GLY A 6 21.43 -31.33 -4.59
CA GLY A 6 21.20 -31.28 -6.04
C GLY A 6 20.07 -30.37 -6.52
N ILE A 7 19.29 -29.74 -5.64
CA ILE A 7 18.29 -28.76 -6.08
C ILE A 7 18.99 -27.41 -6.25
N THR A 8 19.17 -26.99 -7.50
CA THR A 8 19.66 -25.64 -7.81
C THR A 8 18.69 -24.62 -7.17
N LYS A 9 19.18 -23.86 -6.18
CA LYS A 9 18.35 -22.83 -5.54
C LYS A 9 18.13 -21.69 -6.53
N HIS A 10 16.89 -21.34 -6.74
CA HIS A 10 16.54 -20.15 -7.54
C HIS A 10 16.93 -18.87 -6.81
N HIS A 11 17.47 -17.90 -7.55
CA HIS A 11 17.90 -16.62 -7.02
C HIS A 11 17.08 -15.48 -7.62
N ALA A 12 16.15 -14.95 -6.85
CA ALA A 12 15.28 -13.85 -7.24
C ALA A 12 15.90 -12.48 -6.90
N LEU A 13 15.97 -11.61 -7.89
CA LEU A 13 16.17 -10.18 -7.66
C LEU A 13 14.81 -9.52 -7.49
N PHE A 14 14.54 -8.95 -6.31
CA PHE A 14 13.27 -8.31 -6.02
C PHE A 14 13.43 -6.80 -5.84
N VAL A 15 12.84 -6.01 -6.73
CA VAL A 15 12.93 -4.54 -6.73
C VAL A 15 11.58 -3.93 -6.41
N THR A 16 11.48 -3.21 -5.29
CA THR A 16 10.24 -2.54 -4.86
C THR A 16 10.31 -1.02 -5.05
N VAL A 17 9.16 -0.36 -5.12
CA VAL A 17 9.11 1.11 -5.03
C VAL A 17 9.21 1.57 -3.57
N PRO A 18 9.82 2.74 -3.30
CA PRO A 18 10.17 3.18 -1.95
C PRO A 18 8.99 3.89 -1.25
N PHE A 19 7.82 3.25 -1.26
CA PHE A 19 6.66 3.67 -0.49
C PHE A 19 6.23 2.55 0.45
N GLN A 20 5.87 2.87 1.69
CA GLN A 20 5.54 1.87 2.70
C GLN A 20 4.43 0.89 2.25
N GLY A 21 3.42 1.38 1.52
CA GLY A 21 2.35 0.54 0.98
C GLY A 21 2.83 -0.53 0.00
N HIS A 22 3.97 -0.33 -0.65
CA HIS A 22 4.61 -1.26 -1.57
C HIS A 22 5.72 -2.06 -0.90
N PHE A 23 6.56 -1.37 -0.12
CA PHE A 23 7.70 -1.97 0.56
C PHE A 23 7.28 -3.07 1.55
N THR A 24 6.23 -2.83 2.35
CA THR A 24 5.76 -3.78 3.36
C THR A 24 5.31 -5.12 2.76
N PRO A 25 4.37 -5.18 1.79
CA PRO A 25 3.98 -6.44 1.20
C PRO A 25 5.12 -7.08 0.39
N ALA A 26 5.96 -6.30 -0.30
CA ALA A 26 7.12 -6.83 -1.03
C ALA A 26 8.14 -7.50 -0.10
N ALA A 27 8.49 -6.87 1.02
CA ALA A 27 9.42 -7.43 2.00
C ALA A 27 8.87 -8.71 2.65
N ASN A 28 7.58 -8.73 3.01
CA ASN A 28 6.95 -9.92 3.55
C ASN A 28 6.82 -11.04 2.51
N PHE A 29 6.60 -10.71 1.24
CA PHE A 29 6.60 -11.71 0.17
C PHE A 29 8.02 -12.26 -0.10
N ALA A 30 9.04 -11.43 -0.03
CA ALA A 30 10.44 -11.86 -0.10
C ALA A 30 10.78 -12.89 1.00
N ILE A 31 10.30 -12.70 2.23
CA ILE A 31 10.43 -13.67 3.33
C ILE A 31 9.71 -14.98 2.96
N LYS A 32 8.49 -14.92 2.41
CA LYS A 32 7.75 -16.12 1.98
C LYS A 32 8.46 -16.91 0.88
N LEU A 33 9.14 -16.23 -0.03
CA LEU A 33 9.97 -16.88 -1.06
C LEU A 33 11.21 -17.52 -0.45
N ALA A 34 11.93 -16.79 0.43
CA ALA A 34 13.12 -17.32 1.11
C ALA A 34 12.78 -18.53 2.00
N ALA A 35 11.63 -18.52 2.68
CA ALA A 35 11.12 -19.67 3.43
C ALA A 35 10.82 -20.90 2.56
N ARG A 36 10.65 -20.72 1.24
CA ARG A 36 10.48 -21.80 0.25
C ARG A 36 11.78 -22.20 -0.44
N GLY A 37 12.92 -21.73 0.07
CA GLY A 37 14.24 -22.12 -0.43
C GLY A 37 14.79 -21.22 -1.53
N PHE A 38 14.12 -20.12 -1.91
CA PHE A 38 14.71 -19.13 -2.80
C PHE A 38 15.87 -18.39 -2.10
N ILE A 39 16.88 -18.02 -2.86
CA ILE A 39 17.76 -16.92 -2.51
C ILE A 39 17.08 -15.66 -2.97
N VAL A 40 16.94 -14.66 -2.11
CA VAL A 40 16.30 -13.39 -2.47
C VAL A 40 17.26 -12.23 -2.25
N THR A 41 17.62 -11.52 -3.33
CA THR A 41 18.25 -10.21 -3.22
C THR A 41 17.19 -9.14 -3.32
N PHE A 42 16.89 -8.51 -2.19
CA PHE A 42 15.86 -7.48 -2.07
C PHE A 42 16.46 -6.08 -2.19
N VAL A 43 15.93 -5.30 -3.14
CA VAL A 43 16.46 -3.99 -3.50
C VAL A 43 15.52 -2.89 -3.05
N THR A 44 16.07 -1.89 -2.35
CA THR A 44 15.42 -0.62 -2.05
C THR A 44 16.37 0.55 -2.28
N THR A 45 15.88 1.79 -2.14
CA THR A 45 16.72 2.97 -2.39
C THR A 45 17.44 3.45 -1.13
N GLU A 46 18.67 3.97 -1.31
CA GLU A 46 19.45 4.60 -0.24
C GLU A 46 18.64 5.71 0.46
N GLY A 47 17.89 6.51 -0.31
CA GLY A 47 17.07 7.58 0.24
C GLY A 47 15.94 7.07 1.14
N PHE A 48 15.26 5.98 0.77
CA PHE A 48 14.22 5.38 1.60
C PHE A 48 14.81 4.75 2.87
N HIS A 49 15.96 4.10 2.75
CA HIS A 49 16.68 3.58 3.90
C HIS A 49 17.10 4.71 4.86
N HIS A 50 17.68 5.78 4.34
CA HIS A 50 18.06 6.96 5.14
C HIS A 50 16.85 7.58 5.85
N GLN A 51 15.70 7.69 5.17
CA GLN A 51 14.47 8.20 5.78
C GLN A 51 14.04 7.35 6.99
N ARG A 52 14.10 6.01 6.87
CA ARG A 52 13.79 5.09 7.97
C ARG A 52 14.78 5.20 9.13
N ALA A 53 16.06 5.33 8.84
CA ALA A 53 17.10 5.53 9.85
C ALA A 53 16.95 6.88 10.57
N ALA A 54 16.71 7.96 9.83
CA ALA A 54 16.52 9.31 10.37
C ALA A 54 15.29 9.43 11.28
N SER A 55 14.25 8.63 11.03
CA SER A 55 13.08 8.58 11.90
C SER A 55 13.27 7.72 13.16
N GLY A 56 14.39 7.01 13.29
CA GLY A 56 14.65 6.07 14.38
C GLY A 56 13.91 4.74 14.25
N ALA A 57 13.36 4.44 13.07
CA ALA A 57 12.63 3.20 12.81
C ALA A 57 13.58 1.99 12.63
N VAL A 58 14.82 2.24 12.19
CA VAL A 58 15.87 1.22 11.98
C VAL A 58 17.24 1.76 12.36
N SER A 59 18.23 0.87 12.57
CA SER A 59 19.63 1.28 12.73
C SER A 59 20.24 1.77 11.42
N VAL A 60 21.33 2.52 11.53
CA VAL A 60 22.05 3.10 10.36
C VAL A 60 22.60 2.01 9.44
N ASP A 61 22.93 0.83 9.97
CA ASP A 61 23.54 -0.29 9.22
C ASP A 61 22.55 -1.05 8.31
N GLY A 62 21.26 -0.75 8.33
CA GLY A 62 20.24 -1.14 7.34
C GLY A 62 19.89 -2.62 7.22
N HIS A 63 20.60 -3.49 7.90
CA HIS A 63 20.41 -4.93 7.80
C HIS A 63 19.21 -5.48 8.57
N GLU A 64 18.50 -4.63 9.33
CA GLU A 64 17.46 -5.07 10.27
C GLU A 64 16.14 -5.47 9.64
N VAL A 65 15.86 -5.10 8.36
CA VAL A 65 14.57 -5.44 7.72
C VAL A 65 14.29 -6.94 7.75
N PHE A 66 15.32 -7.75 7.56
CA PHE A 66 15.23 -9.21 7.46
C PHE A 66 16.04 -9.94 8.55
N ALA A 67 16.39 -9.27 9.65
CA ALA A 67 17.21 -9.86 10.70
C ALA A 67 16.60 -11.15 11.26
N ASP A 68 15.30 -11.13 11.58
CA ASP A 68 14.60 -12.31 12.09
C ASP A 68 14.57 -13.45 11.06
N ALA A 69 14.29 -13.15 9.81
CA ALA A 69 14.27 -14.14 8.74
C ALA A 69 15.64 -14.80 8.55
N ARG A 70 16.72 -13.98 8.56
CA ARG A 70 18.10 -14.51 8.49
C ARG A 70 18.47 -15.35 9.70
N SER A 71 18.04 -14.96 10.91
CA SER A 71 18.27 -15.75 12.13
C SER A 71 17.61 -17.13 12.07
N MET A 72 16.54 -17.26 11.28
CA MET A 72 15.85 -18.53 10.98
C MET A 72 16.49 -19.31 9.83
N GLY A 73 17.64 -18.87 9.31
CA GLY A 73 18.39 -19.56 8.25
C GLY A 73 17.91 -19.27 6.82
N MET A 74 17.07 -18.26 6.60
CA MET A 74 16.63 -17.84 5.27
C MET A 74 17.72 -17.05 4.54
N ASP A 75 17.96 -17.37 3.27
CA ASP A 75 18.92 -16.65 2.42
C ASP A 75 18.25 -15.44 1.78
N ILE A 76 18.21 -14.35 2.52
CA ILE A 76 17.65 -13.07 2.07
C ILE A 76 18.68 -11.96 2.26
N ARG A 77 19.03 -11.29 1.18
CA ARG A 77 20.06 -10.27 1.07
C ARG A 77 19.40 -8.92 0.81
N SER A 78 19.97 -7.84 1.33
CA SER A 78 19.49 -6.47 1.10
C SER A 78 20.53 -5.71 0.29
N GLU A 79 20.09 -5.07 -0.79
CA GLU A 79 20.90 -4.19 -1.61
C GLU A 79 20.28 -2.79 -1.64
N LEU A 80 21.13 -1.79 -1.46
CA LEU A 80 20.73 -0.39 -1.57
C LEU A 80 21.24 0.17 -2.88
N VAL A 81 20.34 0.82 -3.62
CA VAL A 81 20.69 1.49 -4.88
C VAL A 81 20.31 2.96 -4.81
N SER A 82 21.06 3.80 -5.51
CA SER A 82 20.72 5.21 -5.60
C SER A 82 19.45 5.40 -6.44
N ASP A 83 18.57 6.31 -6.02
CA ASP A 83 17.46 6.81 -6.84
C ASP A 83 17.88 8.04 -7.68
N GLY A 84 19.18 8.36 -7.70
CA GLY A 84 19.75 9.48 -8.43
C GLY A 84 19.70 10.82 -7.69
N LEU A 85 19.17 10.84 -6.46
CA LEU A 85 19.09 12.03 -5.60
C LEU A 85 19.99 11.88 -4.36
N PRO A 86 20.51 12.99 -3.81
CA PRO A 86 21.23 12.93 -2.54
C PRO A 86 20.39 12.26 -1.45
N VAL A 87 21.02 11.50 -0.56
CA VAL A 87 20.31 10.79 0.53
C VAL A 87 19.55 11.75 1.46
N SER A 88 20.07 12.97 1.67
CA SER A 88 19.44 14.02 2.47
C SER A 88 18.34 14.81 1.73
N PHE A 89 18.05 14.51 0.46
CA PHE A 89 17.01 15.18 -0.31
C PHE A 89 15.63 14.90 0.29
N ASP A 90 14.81 15.94 0.50
CA ASP A 90 13.46 15.78 1.01
C ASP A 90 12.49 15.32 -0.09
N ARG A 91 12.30 14.00 -0.16
CA ARG A 91 11.44 13.31 -1.12
C ARG A 91 9.95 13.53 -0.86
N THR A 92 9.60 13.98 0.33
CA THR A 92 8.20 14.25 0.70
C THR A 92 7.77 15.67 0.32
N LEU A 93 8.69 16.62 0.39
CA LEU A 93 8.47 18.00 -0.01
C LEU A 93 8.55 18.17 -1.54
N HIS A 94 9.52 17.52 -2.17
CA HIS A 94 9.83 17.67 -3.60
C HIS A 94 9.41 16.43 -4.41
N ARG A 95 8.11 16.08 -4.32
CA ARG A 95 7.56 14.84 -4.90
C ARG A 95 7.74 14.71 -6.41
N ASP A 96 7.62 15.81 -7.15
CA ASP A 96 7.76 15.80 -8.61
C ASP A 96 9.19 15.45 -9.02
N GLN A 97 10.18 16.09 -8.39
CA GLN A 97 11.60 15.83 -8.64
C GLN A 97 11.98 14.39 -8.23
N PHE A 98 11.46 13.93 -7.09
CA PHE A 98 11.65 12.56 -6.66
C PHE A 98 11.03 11.57 -7.65
N SER A 99 9.80 11.82 -8.11
CA SER A 99 9.14 10.97 -9.10
C SER A 99 9.93 10.89 -10.40
N ASP A 100 10.38 12.02 -10.93
CA ASP A 100 11.17 12.06 -12.17
C ASP A 100 12.50 11.31 -12.01
N ALA A 101 13.22 11.51 -10.90
CA ALA A 101 14.48 10.80 -10.62
C ALA A 101 14.25 9.29 -10.48
N PHE A 102 13.29 8.88 -9.67
CA PHE A 102 12.95 7.49 -9.44
C PHE A 102 12.63 6.74 -10.73
N TYR A 103 11.77 7.30 -11.57
CA TYR A 103 11.37 6.63 -12.80
C TYR A 103 12.45 6.61 -13.88
N HIS A 104 13.38 7.57 -13.88
CA HIS A 104 14.38 7.70 -14.96
C HIS A 104 15.78 7.27 -14.56
N LEU A 105 16.20 7.45 -13.32
CA LEU A 105 17.58 7.20 -12.89
C LEU A 105 17.77 5.84 -12.19
N LEU A 106 16.78 5.38 -11.41
CA LEU A 106 16.85 4.10 -10.70
C LEU A 106 17.20 2.92 -11.63
N ARG A 107 16.66 2.92 -12.86
CA ARG A 107 16.91 1.88 -13.86
C ARG A 107 18.41 1.59 -14.05
N SER A 108 19.23 2.62 -14.19
CA SER A 108 20.67 2.46 -14.47
C SER A 108 21.41 1.81 -13.31
N HIS A 109 21.04 2.15 -12.09
CA HIS A 109 21.63 1.57 -10.88
C HIS A 109 21.21 0.11 -10.67
N VAL A 110 19.95 -0.20 -10.94
CA VAL A 110 19.47 -1.61 -10.91
C VAL A 110 20.12 -2.42 -12.02
N GLU A 111 20.29 -1.87 -13.22
CA GLU A 111 20.98 -2.54 -14.32
C GLU A 111 22.44 -2.87 -13.97
N GLU A 112 23.14 -1.97 -13.30
CA GLU A 112 24.52 -2.24 -12.83
C GLU A 112 24.54 -3.36 -11.78
N LEU A 113 23.60 -3.34 -10.82
CA LEU A 113 23.46 -4.41 -9.84
C LEU A 113 23.16 -5.75 -10.51
N MET A 114 22.26 -5.79 -11.49
CA MET A 114 21.96 -7.01 -12.25
C MET A 114 23.19 -7.61 -12.91
N ARG A 115 24.06 -6.78 -13.53
CA ARG A 115 25.32 -7.27 -14.12
C ARG A 115 26.23 -7.93 -13.08
N LYS A 116 26.30 -7.39 -11.87
CA LYS A 116 27.09 -7.98 -10.78
C LYS A 116 26.49 -9.30 -10.31
N LEU A 117 25.17 -9.35 -10.15
CA LEU A 117 24.48 -10.53 -9.64
C LEU A 117 24.39 -11.68 -10.66
N LEU A 118 24.46 -11.40 -11.95
CA LEU A 118 24.57 -12.42 -13.00
C LEU A 118 25.93 -13.12 -12.99
N LEU A 119 26.97 -12.51 -12.39
CA LEU A 119 28.29 -13.10 -12.20
C LEU A 119 28.47 -13.71 -10.81
N ALA A 120 27.46 -13.63 -9.94
CA ALA A 120 27.49 -14.19 -8.58
C ALA A 120 27.23 -15.70 -8.58
N GLU A 121 27.49 -16.35 -7.45
CA GLU A 121 27.23 -17.78 -7.21
C GLU A 121 26.18 -17.95 -6.08
N PRO A 122 25.00 -18.46 -6.38
CA PRO A 122 24.41 -18.65 -7.71
C PRO A 122 23.98 -17.32 -8.34
N PRO A 123 23.95 -17.22 -9.69
CA PRO A 123 23.50 -16.03 -10.39
C PRO A 123 22.00 -15.81 -10.17
N ILE A 124 21.53 -14.58 -10.39
CA ILE A 124 20.08 -14.31 -10.46
C ILE A 124 19.48 -15.02 -11.68
N ASP A 125 18.31 -15.61 -11.50
CA ASP A 125 17.58 -16.33 -12.54
C ASP A 125 16.13 -15.84 -12.75
N VAL A 126 15.66 -14.90 -11.93
CA VAL A 126 14.35 -14.25 -12.08
C VAL A 126 14.37 -12.80 -11.57
N LEU A 127 13.72 -11.90 -12.31
CA LEU A 127 13.46 -10.53 -11.88
C LEU A 127 12.02 -10.43 -11.37
N ILE A 128 11.84 -10.11 -10.11
CA ILE A 128 10.54 -9.72 -9.52
C ILE A 128 10.58 -8.20 -9.32
N SER A 129 9.60 -7.49 -9.83
CA SER A 129 9.58 -6.04 -9.71
C SER A 129 8.18 -5.54 -9.41
N ASP A 130 8.09 -4.53 -8.56
CA ASP A 130 6.85 -3.79 -8.35
C ASP A 130 6.30 -3.29 -9.70
N THR A 131 5.00 -3.43 -9.89
CA THR A 131 4.31 -3.08 -11.15
C THR A 131 4.46 -1.60 -11.50
N PHE A 132 4.65 -0.71 -10.54
CA PHE A 132 4.85 0.72 -10.82
C PHE A 132 6.24 1.08 -11.34
N ASN A 133 7.19 0.16 -11.43
CA ASN A 133 8.45 0.40 -12.12
C ASN A 133 8.24 0.44 -13.65
N VAL A 134 8.86 1.41 -14.34
CA VAL A 134 8.64 1.70 -15.76
C VAL A 134 9.72 1.13 -16.69
N TRP A 135 10.44 0.07 -16.28
CA TRP A 135 11.59 -0.47 -16.99
C TRP A 135 11.82 -2.00 -16.84
N PRO A 136 11.09 -2.77 -16.00
CA PRO A 136 11.48 -4.15 -15.66
C PRO A 136 11.47 -5.10 -16.87
N SER A 137 10.44 -5.03 -17.73
CA SER A 137 10.34 -5.86 -18.95
C SER A 137 11.52 -5.60 -19.89
N THR A 138 11.90 -4.33 -20.03
CA THR A 138 13.03 -3.93 -20.87
C THR A 138 14.35 -4.51 -20.34
N LEU A 139 14.59 -4.48 -19.01
CA LEU A 139 15.82 -5.05 -18.42
C LEU A 139 15.79 -6.58 -18.42
N ALA A 140 14.67 -7.20 -18.09
CA ALA A 140 14.52 -8.65 -18.12
C ALA A 140 14.84 -9.21 -19.50
N LYS A 141 14.28 -8.64 -20.56
CA LYS A 141 14.58 -9.00 -21.96
C LYS A 141 16.04 -8.83 -22.30
N LYS A 142 16.68 -7.73 -21.85
CA LYS A 142 18.09 -7.45 -22.10
C LYS A 142 19.01 -8.53 -21.53
N PHE A 143 18.66 -9.08 -20.37
CA PHE A 143 19.48 -10.08 -19.67
C PHE A 143 18.97 -11.52 -19.82
N GLY A 144 17.88 -11.74 -20.57
CA GLY A 144 17.29 -13.07 -20.80
C GLY A 144 16.70 -13.69 -19.53
N LEU A 145 16.17 -12.85 -18.62
CA LEU A 145 15.55 -13.29 -17.37
C LEU A 145 14.02 -13.31 -17.48
N PRO A 146 13.34 -14.28 -16.87
CA PRO A 146 11.90 -14.18 -16.60
C PRO A 146 11.60 -12.93 -15.77
N TYR A 147 10.47 -12.27 -16.10
CA TYR A 147 9.99 -11.10 -15.38
C TYR A 147 8.66 -11.39 -14.70
N VAL A 148 8.61 -11.16 -13.41
CA VAL A 148 7.41 -11.25 -12.56
C VAL A 148 7.02 -9.85 -12.11
N SER A 149 5.85 -9.38 -12.49
CA SER A 149 5.27 -8.12 -12.03
C SER A 149 4.55 -8.36 -10.69
N PHE A 150 4.92 -7.62 -9.66
CA PHE A 150 4.31 -7.74 -8.33
C PHE A 150 3.38 -6.56 -8.04
N TRP A 151 2.10 -6.85 -7.92
CA TRP A 151 1.05 -5.86 -7.67
C TRP A 151 0.61 -5.87 -6.21
N THR A 152 0.69 -4.73 -5.55
CA THR A 152 0.49 -4.58 -4.10
C THR A 152 -0.89 -4.04 -3.71
N GLU A 153 -1.74 -3.74 -4.68
CA GLU A 153 -3.10 -3.22 -4.50
C GLU A 153 -4.15 -4.27 -4.90
N ALA A 154 -5.45 -3.91 -4.88
CA ALA A 154 -6.54 -4.78 -5.31
C ALA A 154 -6.47 -5.16 -6.80
N ALA A 155 -6.96 -6.33 -7.18
CA ALA A 155 -7.06 -6.75 -8.57
C ALA A 155 -8.01 -5.83 -9.36
N LEU A 156 -9.06 -5.32 -8.73
CA LEU A 156 -9.95 -4.32 -9.32
C LEU A 156 -9.20 -3.05 -9.75
N VAL A 157 -8.28 -2.56 -8.92
CA VAL A 157 -7.45 -1.39 -9.26
C VAL A 157 -6.51 -1.72 -10.42
N PHE A 158 -5.91 -2.93 -10.43
CA PHE A 158 -5.12 -3.40 -11.57
C PHE A 158 -5.93 -3.39 -12.87
N ALA A 159 -7.14 -3.96 -12.84
CA ALA A 159 -8.00 -4.04 -14.02
C ALA A 159 -8.36 -2.66 -14.58
N ILE A 160 -8.65 -1.67 -13.71
CA ILE A 160 -8.93 -0.29 -14.12
C ILE A 160 -7.74 0.34 -14.85
N TYR A 161 -6.53 0.22 -14.30
CA TYR A 161 -5.33 0.75 -14.95
C TYR A 161 -4.96 -0.01 -16.22
N TYR A 162 -5.10 -1.33 -16.20
CA TYR A 162 -4.78 -2.19 -17.34
C TYR A 162 -5.67 -1.88 -18.56
N HIS A 163 -6.94 -1.55 -18.30
CA HIS A 163 -7.94 -1.22 -19.31
C HIS A 163 -8.22 0.28 -19.44
N VAL A 164 -7.28 1.14 -19.05
CA VAL A 164 -7.46 2.60 -19.12
C VAL A 164 -7.85 3.08 -20.52
N HIS A 165 -7.41 2.39 -21.59
CA HIS A 165 -7.78 2.67 -22.96
C HIS A 165 -9.30 2.62 -23.17
N LEU A 166 -10.01 1.69 -22.52
CA LEU A 166 -11.47 1.60 -22.58
C LEU A 166 -12.15 2.82 -21.95
N LEU A 167 -11.58 3.38 -20.86
CA LEU A 167 -12.09 4.61 -20.26
C LEU A 167 -11.97 5.79 -21.24
N VAL A 168 -10.87 5.85 -21.99
CA VAL A 168 -10.63 6.88 -23.02
C VAL A 168 -11.58 6.69 -24.20
N GLU A 169 -11.67 5.49 -24.75
CA GLU A 169 -12.51 5.15 -25.91
C GLU A 169 -14.00 5.41 -25.64
N ASN A 170 -14.45 5.18 -24.42
CA ASN A 170 -15.85 5.39 -24.04
C ASN A 170 -16.12 6.78 -23.43
N GLY A 171 -15.14 7.67 -23.38
CA GLY A 171 -15.32 9.06 -22.97
C GLY A 171 -15.48 9.29 -21.45
N HIS A 172 -15.13 8.30 -20.61
CA HIS A 172 -15.09 8.45 -19.16
C HIS A 172 -13.77 9.05 -18.65
N PHE A 173 -12.76 9.16 -19.51
CA PHE A 173 -11.47 9.77 -19.20
C PHE A 173 -10.85 10.41 -20.43
N GLY A 174 -10.17 11.55 -20.25
CA GLY A 174 -9.41 12.21 -21.32
C GLY A 174 -10.25 12.77 -22.46
N SER A 175 -11.56 12.93 -22.30
CA SER A 175 -12.44 13.52 -23.32
C SER A 175 -12.12 15.00 -23.53
N PRO A 176 -11.99 15.47 -24.79
CA PRO A 176 -11.76 16.88 -25.09
C PRO A 176 -13.01 17.76 -24.90
N THR A 177 -14.18 17.16 -24.70
CA THR A 177 -15.46 17.87 -24.54
C THR A 177 -15.97 17.70 -23.11
N GLU A 178 -16.89 16.78 -22.89
CA GLU A 178 -17.45 16.51 -21.58
C GLU A 178 -17.17 15.05 -21.19
N THR A 179 -16.68 14.84 -19.96
CA THR A 179 -16.48 13.49 -19.42
C THR A 179 -17.81 12.89 -19.02
N ARG A 180 -18.09 11.67 -19.46
CA ARG A 180 -19.28 10.91 -19.07
C ARG A 180 -19.31 10.67 -17.56
N LYS A 181 -20.52 10.66 -17.00
CA LYS A 181 -20.78 10.50 -15.56
C LYS A 181 -21.63 9.29 -15.22
N ASP A 182 -22.09 8.56 -16.22
CA ASP A 182 -22.85 7.33 -16.05
C ASP A 182 -21.94 6.17 -15.62
N ALA A 183 -22.55 5.12 -15.08
CA ALA A 183 -21.82 3.94 -14.59
C ALA A 183 -21.01 3.25 -15.69
N ILE A 184 -19.82 2.81 -15.35
CA ILE A 184 -18.87 2.13 -16.22
C ILE A 184 -19.11 0.63 -16.10
N MET A 185 -19.48 -0.03 -17.21
CA MET A 185 -19.85 -1.46 -17.25
C MET A 185 -19.08 -2.25 -18.32
N TYR A 186 -18.05 -1.69 -18.89
CA TYR A 186 -17.32 -2.27 -20.03
C TYR A 186 -15.89 -2.74 -19.68
N ILE A 187 -15.45 -2.57 -18.43
CA ILE A 187 -14.16 -3.10 -17.98
C ILE A 187 -14.33 -4.60 -17.71
N PRO A 188 -13.53 -5.48 -18.35
CA PRO A 188 -13.66 -6.93 -18.16
C PRO A 188 -13.55 -7.34 -16.68
N GLY A 189 -14.51 -8.15 -16.22
CA GLY A 189 -14.57 -8.63 -14.86
C GLY A 189 -15.05 -7.61 -13.83
N VAL A 190 -15.40 -6.39 -14.24
CA VAL A 190 -15.96 -5.34 -13.38
C VAL A 190 -17.43 -5.15 -13.74
N PRO A 191 -18.38 -5.63 -12.93
CA PRO A 191 -19.81 -5.56 -13.27
C PRO A 191 -20.31 -4.13 -13.43
N SER A 192 -19.94 -3.24 -12.50
CA SER A 192 -20.25 -1.81 -12.56
C SER A 192 -19.32 -1.05 -11.62
N ILE A 193 -18.93 0.15 -12.04
CA ILE A 193 -18.22 1.12 -11.18
C ILE A 193 -18.64 2.54 -11.55
N GLU A 194 -18.93 3.36 -10.54
CA GLU A 194 -19.20 4.77 -10.74
C GLU A 194 -17.90 5.55 -11.03
N PRO A 195 -17.93 6.60 -11.85
CA PRO A 195 -16.75 7.44 -12.08
C PRO A 195 -16.12 8.00 -10.80
N THR A 196 -16.91 8.25 -9.76
CA THR A 196 -16.46 8.70 -8.44
C THR A 196 -15.71 7.63 -7.64
N ASP A 197 -15.87 6.35 -8.02
CA ASP A 197 -15.20 5.21 -7.42
C ASP A 197 -13.93 4.79 -8.16
N LEU A 198 -13.63 5.43 -9.28
CA LEU A 198 -12.34 5.26 -9.94
C LEU A 198 -11.21 5.76 -9.05
N VAL A 199 -10.02 5.29 -9.33
CA VAL A 199 -8.78 5.81 -8.72
C VAL A 199 -8.76 7.33 -8.83
N SER A 200 -8.50 8.03 -7.73
CA SER A 200 -8.68 9.48 -7.64
C SER A 200 -7.87 10.31 -8.65
N PHE A 201 -6.83 9.72 -9.24
CA PHE A 201 -6.06 10.37 -10.30
C PHE A 201 -6.89 10.61 -11.57
N PHE A 202 -7.94 9.84 -11.80
CA PHE A 202 -8.88 10.05 -12.91
C PHE A 202 -9.88 11.18 -12.67
N HIS A 203 -10.08 11.60 -11.39
CA HIS A 203 -11.01 12.68 -11.04
C HIS A 203 -10.47 14.07 -11.42
N SER A 204 -9.15 14.25 -11.50
CA SER A 204 -8.48 15.51 -11.84
C SER A 204 -7.29 15.25 -12.75
N PRO A 205 -7.53 14.93 -14.02
CA PRO A 205 -6.47 14.54 -14.97
C PRO A 205 -5.36 15.58 -15.13
N GLU A 206 -5.73 16.88 -15.13
CA GLU A 206 -4.76 17.98 -15.29
C GLU A 206 -3.78 18.04 -14.12
N ALA A 207 -4.27 17.83 -12.90
CA ALA A 207 -3.43 17.80 -11.69
C ALA A 207 -2.63 16.49 -11.58
N SER A 208 -3.10 15.42 -12.22
CA SER A 208 -2.56 14.06 -12.07
C SER A 208 -1.82 13.55 -13.31
N TRP A 209 -1.68 14.36 -14.37
CA TRP A 209 -1.14 13.92 -15.67
C TRP A 209 0.23 13.24 -15.57
N ARG A 210 1.10 13.70 -14.67
CA ARG A 210 2.43 13.09 -14.47
C ARG A 210 2.31 11.68 -13.91
N VAL A 211 1.47 11.50 -12.89
CA VAL A 211 1.21 10.19 -12.28
C VAL A 211 0.61 9.26 -13.32
N LEU A 212 -0.44 9.69 -14.01
CA LEU A 212 -1.12 8.89 -15.04
C LEU A 212 -0.19 8.50 -16.19
N ARG A 213 0.69 9.40 -16.63
CA ARG A 213 1.72 9.10 -17.65
C ARG A 213 2.69 8.01 -17.17
N ASN A 214 3.15 8.09 -15.93
CA ASN A 214 4.08 7.11 -15.37
C ASN A 214 3.38 5.76 -15.11
N VAL A 215 2.15 5.79 -14.60
CA VAL A 215 1.31 4.59 -14.46
C VAL A 215 1.07 3.94 -15.82
N GLY A 216 0.75 4.71 -16.87
CA GLY A 216 0.61 4.18 -18.24
C GLY A 216 1.86 3.45 -18.70
N LYS A 217 3.06 4.05 -18.51
CA LYS A 217 4.33 3.38 -18.82
C LYS A 217 4.56 2.12 -18.00
N ALA A 218 4.23 2.16 -16.71
CA ALA A 218 4.38 1.00 -15.81
C ALA A 218 3.49 -0.17 -16.25
N PHE A 219 2.26 0.12 -16.68
CA PHE A 219 1.36 -0.91 -17.20
C PHE A 219 1.76 -1.43 -18.59
N GLU A 220 2.39 -0.61 -19.46
CA GLU A 220 3.03 -1.13 -20.68
C GLU A 220 4.19 -2.10 -20.35
N GLU A 221 5.00 -1.80 -19.36
CA GLU A 221 6.04 -2.73 -18.88
C GLU A 221 5.42 -4.00 -18.25
N ALA A 222 4.35 -3.86 -17.47
CA ALA A 222 3.63 -4.99 -16.87
C ALA A 222 2.99 -5.91 -17.92
N LYS A 223 2.58 -5.39 -19.08
CA LYS A 223 2.14 -6.21 -20.23
C LYS A 223 3.27 -7.09 -20.78
N GLY A 224 4.51 -6.75 -20.53
CA GLY A 224 5.67 -7.57 -20.89
C GLY A 224 6.09 -8.58 -19.85
N ALA A 225 5.39 -8.70 -18.70
CA ALA A 225 5.68 -9.67 -17.67
C ALA A 225 5.26 -11.09 -18.08
N ASP A 226 6.04 -12.10 -17.69
CA ASP A 226 5.67 -13.51 -17.84
C ASP A 226 4.55 -13.89 -16.88
N PHE A 227 4.55 -13.29 -15.67
CA PHE A 227 3.55 -13.51 -14.64
C PHE A 227 3.23 -12.19 -13.93
N VAL A 228 1.97 -12.03 -13.49
CA VAL A 228 1.56 -11.00 -12.53
C VAL A 228 1.16 -11.68 -11.23
N LEU A 229 1.79 -11.29 -10.15
CA LEU A 229 1.44 -11.73 -8.79
C LEU A 229 0.76 -10.58 -8.06
N CYS A 230 -0.47 -10.78 -7.63
CA CYS A 230 -1.30 -9.77 -6.98
C CYS A 230 -1.48 -10.08 -5.49
N ASN A 231 -1.23 -9.09 -4.62
CA ASN A 231 -1.47 -9.22 -3.19
C ASN A 231 -2.97 -9.10 -2.87
N THR A 232 -3.73 -10.07 -3.35
CA THR A 232 -5.16 -10.21 -3.08
C THR A 232 -5.53 -11.68 -2.86
N VAL A 233 -6.79 -11.97 -2.59
CA VAL A 233 -7.35 -13.32 -2.41
C VAL A 233 -8.26 -13.63 -3.57
N GLN A 234 -8.09 -14.82 -4.16
CA GLN A 234 -8.84 -15.26 -5.35
C GLN A 234 -10.35 -15.14 -5.15
N GLU A 235 -10.85 -15.54 -3.99
CA GLU A 235 -12.28 -15.56 -3.68
C GLU A 235 -12.89 -14.19 -3.46
N LEU A 236 -12.08 -13.18 -3.10
CA LEU A 236 -12.55 -11.82 -2.86
C LEU A 236 -12.81 -11.03 -4.16
N GLU A 237 -12.04 -11.34 -5.21
CA GLU A 237 -12.07 -10.62 -6.47
C GLU A 237 -12.14 -11.59 -7.67
N ALA A 238 -12.91 -12.69 -7.52
CA ALA A 238 -12.90 -13.83 -8.45
C ALA A 238 -13.25 -13.45 -9.89
N GLU A 239 -14.23 -12.57 -10.10
CA GLU A 239 -14.67 -12.14 -11.43
C GLU A 239 -13.58 -11.31 -12.14
N VAL A 240 -13.01 -10.35 -11.44
CA VAL A 240 -11.92 -9.50 -11.96
C VAL A 240 -10.69 -10.33 -12.26
N ILE A 241 -10.28 -11.21 -11.33
CA ILE A 241 -9.12 -12.08 -11.50
C ILE A 241 -9.36 -13.04 -12.67
N GLY A 242 -10.55 -13.64 -12.75
CA GLY A 242 -10.92 -14.52 -13.85
C GLY A 242 -10.85 -13.85 -15.21
N ALA A 243 -11.26 -12.59 -15.32
CA ALA A 243 -11.13 -11.80 -16.55
C ALA A 243 -9.65 -11.52 -16.89
N LEU A 244 -8.85 -11.10 -15.92
CA LEU A 244 -7.41 -10.86 -16.12
C LEU A 244 -6.66 -12.13 -16.53
N GLN A 245 -7.05 -13.29 -16.01
CA GLN A 245 -6.48 -14.60 -16.35
C GLN A 245 -6.76 -15.01 -17.81
N GLN A 246 -7.80 -14.47 -18.45
CA GLN A 246 -8.03 -14.71 -19.90
C GLN A 246 -7.01 -13.97 -20.78
N GLU A 247 -6.41 -12.91 -20.27
CA GLU A 247 -5.47 -12.08 -21.00
C GLU A 247 -4.01 -12.42 -20.72
N ARG A 248 -3.69 -12.90 -19.48
CA ARG A 248 -2.33 -13.18 -19.04
C ARG A 248 -2.26 -14.09 -17.83
N PRO A 249 -1.10 -14.71 -17.56
CA PRO A 249 -0.86 -15.40 -16.28
C PRO A 249 -0.93 -14.41 -15.12
N PHE A 250 -2.06 -14.42 -14.38
CA PHE A 250 -2.35 -13.56 -13.25
C PHE A 250 -2.72 -14.40 -12.03
N TYR A 251 -2.05 -14.20 -10.90
CA TYR A 251 -2.20 -15.02 -9.71
C TYR A 251 -2.42 -14.19 -8.47
N ALA A 252 -3.47 -14.48 -7.72
CA ALA A 252 -3.64 -14.00 -6.36
C ALA A 252 -2.71 -14.76 -5.42
N VAL A 253 -1.81 -14.05 -4.72
CA VAL A 253 -0.81 -14.62 -3.80
C VAL A 253 -0.96 -14.12 -2.37
N GLY A 254 -2.00 -13.33 -2.12
CA GLY A 254 -2.30 -12.73 -0.81
C GLY A 254 -3.28 -13.55 0.03
N PRO A 255 -3.66 -13.02 1.20
CA PRO A 255 -3.12 -11.80 1.77
C PRO A 255 -1.67 -11.99 2.26
N ILE A 256 -0.78 -11.06 1.89
CA ILE A 256 0.60 -11.10 2.36
C ILE A 256 0.67 -10.38 3.71
N VAL A 257 0.09 -11.02 4.70
CA VAL A 257 0.11 -10.58 6.09
C VAL A 257 0.97 -11.58 6.86
N PRO A 258 2.03 -11.14 7.59
CA PRO A 258 2.87 -12.06 8.36
C PRO A 258 2.02 -12.86 9.36
N ALA A 259 2.19 -14.17 9.44
CA ALA A 259 1.55 -14.98 10.46
C ALA A 259 2.17 -14.68 11.84
N SER A 260 1.39 -14.95 12.92
CA SER A 260 1.92 -14.84 14.28
C SER A 260 3.04 -15.87 14.48
N GLY A 261 4.26 -15.42 14.82
CA GLY A 261 5.42 -16.30 14.98
C GLY A 261 6.27 -16.50 13.72
N GLU A 262 5.83 -16.10 12.53
CA GLU A 262 6.70 -15.92 11.38
C GLU A 262 7.40 -14.57 11.53
N GLY A 263 8.75 -14.56 11.59
CA GLY A 263 9.52 -13.32 11.64
C GLY A 263 9.12 -12.40 10.49
N GLY A 264 8.33 -11.38 10.78
CA GLY A 264 7.90 -10.39 9.80
C GLY A 264 9.03 -9.41 9.48
N ALA A 265 9.01 -8.80 8.29
CA ALA A 265 9.94 -7.76 7.96
C ALA A 265 9.72 -6.51 8.85
N ALA A 266 10.81 -5.94 9.36
CA ALA A 266 10.77 -4.65 10.06
C ALA A 266 10.61 -3.53 9.02
N THR A 267 9.37 -3.20 8.65
CA THR A 267 9.07 -2.32 7.51
C THR A 267 8.62 -0.92 7.89
N SER A 268 8.44 -0.62 9.17
CA SER A 268 7.94 0.68 9.64
C SER A 268 8.83 1.85 9.20
N LEU A 269 8.18 2.99 8.89
CA LEU A 269 8.84 4.29 8.65
C LEU A 269 9.06 5.08 9.95
N TRP A 270 8.43 4.68 11.05
CA TRP A 270 8.49 5.37 12.34
C TRP A 270 8.67 4.36 13.47
N PRO A 271 9.21 4.80 14.64
CA PRO A 271 9.23 3.97 15.83
C PRO A 271 7.82 3.54 16.22
N GLU A 272 7.65 2.25 16.45
CA GLU A 272 6.36 1.65 16.78
C GLU A 272 6.14 1.65 18.28
N LEU A 273 5.08 2.32 18.71
CA LEU A 273 4.66 2.26 20.11
C LEU A 273 3.85 0.99 20.39
N ASP A 274 4.10 0.39 21.56
CA ASP A 274 3.31 -0.73 22.05
C ASP A 274 2.04 -0.20 22.76
N CYS A 275 0.88 -0.50 22.19
CA CYS A 275 -0.42 -0.12 22.72
C CYS A 275 -1.06 -1.22 23.59
N SER A 276 -0.41 -2.35 23.80
CA SER A 276 -0.99 -3.55 24.40
C SER A 276 -1.47 -3.31 25.83
N GLN A 277 -0.66 -2.67 26.68
CA GLN A 277 -1.03 -2.39 28.06
C GLN A 277 -2.31 -1.53 28.16
N TRP A 278 -2.43 -0.51 27.32
CA TRP A 278 -3.62 0.34 27.30
C TRP A 278 -4.84 -0.45 26.79
N LEU A 279 -4.68 -1.25 25.75
CA LEU A 279 -5.74 -2.08 25.19
C LEU A 279 -6.24 -3.14 26.18
N HIS A 280 -5.34 -3.79 26.94
CA HIS A 280 -5.73 -4.77 27.98
C HIS A 280 -6.63 -4.18 29.07
N SER A 281 -6.57 -2.87 29.31
CA SER A 281 -7.44 -2.18 30.25
C SER A 281 -8.84 -1.85 29.72
N ARG A 282 -9.16 -2.22 28.46
CA ARG A 282 -10.42 -1.88 27.79
C ARG A 282 -11.32 -3.11 27.64
N PRO A 283 -12.64 -2.92 27.73
CA PRO A 283 -13.58 -4.00 27.42
C PRO A 283 -13.44 -4.54 25.99
N PRO A 284 -13.81 -5.79 25.72
CA PRO A 284 -13.85 -6.32 24.37
C PRO A 284 -14.70 -5.46 23.43
N ARG A 285 -14.22 -5.26 22.19
CA ARG A 285 -14.91 -4.52 21.11
C ARG A 285 -15.33 -3.09 21.48
N SER A 286 -14.62 -2.44 22.41
CA SER A 286 -14.93 -1.08 22.87
C SER A 286 -14.01 0.00 22.33
N VAL A 287 -13.03 -0.36 21.52
CA VAL A 287 -12.02 0.55 21.00
C VAL A 287 -12.16 0.71 19.50
N LEU A 288 -12.23 1.96 19.04
CA LEU A 288 -12.10 2.34 17.63
C LEU A 288 -10.61 2.60 17.33
N TYR A 289 -10.05 1.85 16.40
CA TYR A 289 -8.74 2.16 15.84
C TYR A 289 -8.88 3.15 14.69
N ILE A 290 -8.02 4.18 14.61
CA ILE A 290 -8.10 5.25 13.61
C ILE A 290 -6.72 5.42 12.98
N SER A 291 -6.60 5.21 11.66
CA SER A 291 -5.35 5.41 10.93
C SER A 291 -5.58 5.78 9.48
N PHE A 292 -4.89 6.83 9.03
CA PHE A 292 -4.90 7.30 7.63
C PHE A 292 -3.64 6.89 6.86
N GLY A 293 -2.98 5.81 7.29
CA GLY A 293 -1.83 5.21 6.61
C GLY A 293 -0.57 6.10 6.61
N SER A 294 0.39 5.75 5.75
CA SER A 294 1.72 6.38 5.73
C SER A 294 1.85 7.63 4.86
N ILE A 295 0.95 7.85 3.88
CA ILE A 295 1.10 8.90 2.85
C ILE A 295 -0.07 9.88 2.86
N ALA A 296 -1.30 9.42 3.14
CA ALA A 296 -2.49 10.24 3.05
C ALA A 296 -2.42 11.45 4.00
N ARG A 297 -2.84 12.60 3.52
CA ARG A 297 -2.97 13.83 4.32
C ARG A 297 -4.44 14.21 4.37
N VAL A 298 -4.99 14.24 5.56
CA VAL A 298 -6.35 14.68 5.83
C VAL A 298 -6.32 16.18 6.10
N SER A 299 -7.27 16.92 5.57
CA SER A 299 -7.32 18.37 5.80
C SER A 299 -7.59 18.66 7.28
N LYS A 300 -7.14 19.85 7.77
CA LYS A 300 -7.41 20.26 9.16
C LYS A 300 -8.91 20.24 9.47
N ARG A 301 -9.73 20.65 8.51
CA ARG A 301 -11.18 20.68 8.64
C ARG A 301 -11.76 19.27 8.81
N ASP A 302 -11.34 18.32 7.94
CA ASP A 302 -11.82 16.94 8.04
C ASP A 302 -11.33 16.29 9.33
N MET A 303 -10.08 16.60 9.76
CA MET A 303 -9.55 16.15 11.05
C MET A 303 -10.38 16.66 12.23
N ASP A 304 -10.83 17.93 12.18
CA ASP A 304 -11.68 18.51 13.22
C ASP A 304 -13.07 17.84 13.25
N GLU A 305 -13.69 17.60 12.10
CA GLU A 305 -14.98 16.91 12.02
C GLU A 305 -14.90 15.47 12.55
N ILE A 306 -13.84 14.74 12.18
CA ILE A 306 -13.57 13.40 12.70
C ILE A 306 -13.37 13.45 14.22
N ALA A 307 -12.59 14.41 14.71
CA ALA A 307 -12.34 14.58 16.14
C ALA A 307 -13.65 14.84 16.92
N TYR A 308 -14.51 15.72 16.43
CA TYR A 308 -15.81 15.96 17.05
C TYR A 308 -16.72 14.73 16.99
N GLY A 309 -16.71 13.98 15.89
CA GLY A 309 -17.41 12.71 15.78
C GLY A 309 -16.92 11.68 16.81
N VAL A 310 -15.62 11.55 16.99
CA VAL A 310 -14.99 10.67 17.99
C VAL A 310 -15.36 11.09 19.42
N LEU A 311 -15.33 12.38 19.72
CA LEU A 311 -15.77 12.90 21.03
C LEU A 311 -17.25 12.57 21.30
N GLY A 312 -18.12 12.78 20.32
CA GLY A 312 -19.55 12.53 20.43
C GLY A 312 -19.91 11.06 20.54
N SER A 313 -19.14 10.16 19.93
CA SER A 313 -19.37 8.71 19.97
C SER A 313 -19.19 8.09 21.35
N LYS A 314 -18.42 8.72 22.23
CA LYS A 314 -18.03 8.23 23.58
C LYS A 314 -17.29 6.89 23.59
N PHE A 315 -16.89 6.34 22.43
CA PHE A 315 -16.05 5.14 22.35
C PHE A 315 -14.62 5.42 22.86
N ASN A 316 -13.93 4.37 23.30
CA ASN A 316 -12.48 4.44 23.44
C ASN A 316 -11.85 4.44 22.06
N PHE A 317 -10.65 5.01 21.92
CA PHE A 317 -9.97 5.01 20.62
C PHE A 317 -8.46 5.00 20.73
N ILE A 318 -7.80 4.44 19.71
CA ILE A 318 -6.40 4.68 19.39
C ILE A 318 -6.36 5.41 18.08
N TRP A 319 -5.72 6.57 18.04
CA TRP A 319 -5.60 7.37 16.83
C TRP A 319 -4.13 7.55 16.45
N VAL A 320 -3.75 7.06 15.27
CA VAL A 320 -2.41 7.24 14.72
C VAL A 320 -2.32 8.59 14.00
N ILE A 321 -1.48 9.48 14.52
CA ILE A 321 -1.21 10.80 13.94
C ILE A 321 0.30 10.91 13.70
N ARG A 322 0.69 10.79 12.45
CA ARG A 322 2.10 10.81 12.04
C ARG A 322 2.73 12.19 12.25
N PRO A 323 4.03 12.25 12.60
CA PRO A 323 4.78 13.50 12.54
C PRO A 323 4.69 14.09 11.12
N GLY A 324 4.44 15.40 11.03
CA GLY A 324 4.33 16.11 9.75
C GLY A 324 3.07 15.79 8.92
N SER A 325 2.04 15.13 9.49
CA SER A 325 0.76 14.88 8.80
C SER A 325 -0.14 16.10 8.68
N GLY A 326 0.13 17.17 9.46
CA GLY A 326 -0.57 18.44 9.39
C GLY A 326 -0.04 19.37 8.30
N SER A 327 -0.87 20.30 7.83
CA SER A 327 -0.51 21.33 6.85
C SER A 327 0.24 22.54 7.46
N SER A 328 0.45 22.55 8.78
CA SER A 328 1.12 23.62 9.52
C SER A 328 1.83 23.07 10.76
N GLU A 329 2.64 23.88 11.44
CA GLU A 329 3.28 23.59 12.73
C GLU A 329 2.27 23.37 13.88
N ALA A 330 0.99 23.70 13.67
CA ALA A 330 -0.08 23.50 14.63
C ALA A 330 -0.50 22.03 14.76
N SER A 331 -0.99 21.66 15.93
CA SER A 331 -1.56 20.33 16.19
C SER A 331 -2.62 19.98 15.14
N PRO A 332 -2.58 18.77 14.55
CA PRO A 332 -3.63 18.33 13.62
C PRO A 332 -4.99 18.14 14.30
N LEU A 333 -5.04 18.03 15.64
CA LEU A 333 -6.27 17.89 16.42
C LEU A 333 -6.78 19.26 16.93
N PRO A 334 -8.09 19.40 17.20
CA PRO A 334 -8.64 20.58 17.85
C PRO A 334 -7.99 20.85 19.21
N GLU A 335 -7.90 22.13 19.57
CA GLU A 335 -7.44 22.53 20.90
C GLU A 335 -8.35 21.91 22.00
N GLY A 336 -7.74 21.43 23.07
CA GLY A 336 -8.45 20.79 24.17
C GLY A 336 -9.05 19.41 23.86
N PHE A 337 -8.81 18.82 22.68
CA PHE A 337 -9.36 17.53 22.30
C PHE A 337 -8.91 16.41 23.25
N ILE A 338 -7.62 16.35 23.58
CA ILE A 338 -7.06 15.31 24.44
C ILE A 338 -7.67 15.36 25.84
N GLU A 339 -7.79 16.55 26.41
CA GLU A 339 -8.40 16.79 27.72
C GLU A 339 -9.89 16.41 27.71
N ALA A 340 -10.60 16.75 26.64
CA ALA A 340 -12.01 16.42 26.47
C ALA A 340 -12.26 14.90 26.37
N CYS A 341 -11.29 14.12 25.93
CA CYS A 341 -11.39 12.66 25.85
C CYS A 341 -11.39 11.97 27.24
N LYS A 342 -10.96 12.63 28.30
CA LYS A 342 -10.99 12.10 29.69
C LYS A 342 -10.38 10.70 29.82
N GLY A 343 -9.25 10.44 29.18
CA GLY A 343 -8.54 9.15 29.23
C GLY A 343 -9.18 8.03 28.39
N ARG A 344 -10.22 8.31 27.60
CA ARG A 344 -10.80 7.36 26.64
C ARG A 344 -9.94 7.16 25.38
N GLY A 345 -9.05 8.08 25.08
CA GLY A 345 -8.25 8.10 23.87
C GLY A 345 -6.76 7.91 24.12
N MET A 346 -6.10 7.25 23.18
CA MET A 346 -4.65 7.23 23.02
C MET A 346 -4.29 7.75 21.65
N VAL A 347 -3.50 8.82 21.59
CA VAL A 347 -2.95 9.34 20.33
C VAL A 347 -1.48 8.95 20.25
N VAL A 348 -1.09 8.31 19.13
CA VAL A 348 0.25 7.78 18.95
C VAL A 348 0.81 8.22 17.59
N PRO A 349 2.12 8.46 17.46
CA PRO A 349 2.73 8.79 16.16
C PRO A 349 2.69 7.61 15.19
N TRP A 350 2.90 6.38 15.70
CA TRP A 350 2.83 5.13 14.97
C TRP A 350 2.71 3.94 15.92
N CYS A 351 2.14 2.83 15.45
CA CYS A 351 2.04 1.59 16.24
C CYS A 351 2.02 0.37 15.31
N ARG A 352 2.14 -0.82 15.91
CA ARG A 352 2.03 -2.10 15.21
C ARG A 352 0.57 -2.38 14.86
N GLN A 353 0.09 -1.82 13.74
CA GLN A 353 -1.31 -1.85 13.31
C GLN A 353 -1.94 -3.23 13.42
N LYS A 354 -1.28 -4.27 12.89
CA LYS A 354 -1.80 -5.64 12.96
C LYS A 354 -1.98 -6.12 14.40
N GLN A 355 -1.04 -5.83 15.31
CA GLN A 355 -1.18 -6.23 16.71
C GLN A 355 -2.34 -5.50 17.41
N VAL A 356 -2.55 -4.22 17.05
CA VAL A 356 -3.70 -3.46 17.53
C VAL A 356 -5.00 -4.07 17.02
N LEU A 357 -5.10 -4.34 15.71
CA LEU A 357 -6.30 -4.92 15.10
C LEU A 357 -6.61 -6.34 15.63
N LEU A 358 -5.60 -7.15 15.95
CA LEU A 358 -5.79 -8.49 16.55
C LEU A 358 -6.27 -8.44 18.01
N HIS A 359 -6.17 -7.29 18.68
CA HIS A 359 -6.51 -7.22 20.09
C HIS A 359 -8.02 -7.28 20.32
N PRO A 360 -8.53 -8.12 21.25
CA PRO A 360 -9.98 -8.32 21.47
C PRO A 360 -10.75 -7.04 21.82
N ALA A 361 -10.07 -6.03 22.38
CA ALA A 361 -10.69 -4.75 22.72
C ALA A 361 -11.07 -3.92 21.46
N VAL A 362 -10.43 -4.16 20.29
CA VAL A 362 -10.73 -3.41 19.07
C VAL A 362 -12.02 -3.93 18.44
N GLY A 363 -12.97 -3.04 18.22
CA GLY A 363 -14.30 -3.33 17.68
C GLY A 363 -14.57 -2.71 16.31
N GLY A 364 -13.70 -1.80 15.85
CA GLY A 364 -13.84 -1.14 14.55
C GLY A 364 -12.57 -0.42 14.13
N PHE A 365 -12.43 -0.18 12.83
CA PHE A 365 -11.29 0.51 12.24
C PHE A 365 -11.76 1.64 11.32
N LEU A 366 -11.50 2.89 11.70
CA LEU A 366 -11.64 4.04 10.80
C LEU A 366 -10.39 4.13 9.93
N THR A 367 -10.56 3.75 8.67
CA THR A 367 -9.46 3.58 7.71
C THR A 367 -9.59 4.52 6.52
N HIS A 368 -8.44 4.94 5.97
CA HIS A 368 -8.36 5.63 4.69
C HIS A 368 -8.58 4.71 3.47
N CYS A 369 -8.88 3.43 3.68
CA CYS A 369 -9.08 2.44 2.62
C CYS A 369 -7.83 2.09 1.80
N GLY A 370 -6.61 2.27 2.32
CA GLY A 370 -5.40 1.71 1.69
C GLY A 370 -5.42 0.18 1.75
N TRP A 371 -5.04 -0.48 0.65
CA TRP A 371 -5.25 -1.92 0.46
C TRP A 371 -4.63 -2.80 1.55
N ASN A 372 -3.39 -2.52 1.98
CA ASN A 372 -2.77 -3.29 3.07
C ASN A 372 -3.56 -3.19 4.38
N SER A 373 -4.10 -2.00 4.69
CA SER A 373 -4.93 -1.81 5.89
C SER A 373 -6.25 -2.58 5.80
N ILE A 374 -6.83 -2.67 4.61
CA ILE A 374 -8.02 -3.49 4.35
C ILE A 374 -7.70 -4.97 4.57
N LEU A 375 -6.64 -5.48 3.96
CA LEU A 375 -6.22 -6.88 4.11
C LEU A 375 -5.91 -7.23 5.58
N GLU A 376 -5.24 -6.35 6.31
CA GLU A 376 -4.97 -6.55 7.75
C GLU A 376 -6.25 -6.54 8.58
N SER A 377 -7.19 -5.62 8.29
CA SER A 377 -8.48 -5.55 8.98
C SER A 377 -9.32 -6.80 8.74
N MET A 378 -9.38 -7.26 7.50
CA MET A 378 -10.07 -8.50 7.12
C MET A 378 -9.44 -9.72 7.79
N TRP A 379 -8.10 -9.81 7.78
CA TRP A 379 -7.35 -10.88 8.45
C TRP A 379 -7.66 -10.95 9.95
N CYS A 380 -7.85 -9.79 10.58
CA CYS A 380 -8.16 -9.67 12.00
C CYS A 380 -9.67 -9.73 12.31
N GLY A 381 -10.55 -9.79 11.33
CA GLY A 381 -12.00 -9.82 11.50
C GLY A 381 -12.58 -8.52 12.08
N VAL A 382 -11.96 -7.37 11.80
CA VAL A 382 -12.39 -6.05 12.30
C VAL A 382 -13.20 -5.31 11.23
N PRO A 383 -14.45 -4.90 11.50
CA PRO A 383 -15.26 -4.12 10.56
C PRO A 383 -14.68 -2.72 10.34
N MET A 384 -14.89 -2.18 9.14
CA MET A 384 -14.28 -0.94 8.70
C MET A 384 -15.28 0.22 8.57
N LEU A 385 -14.83 1.40 8.99
CA LEU A 385 -15.40 2.70 8.68
C LEU A 385 -14.52 3.31 7.58
N CYS A 386 -15.06 3.42 6.37
CA CYS A 386 -14.31 3.80 5.18
C CYS A 386 -14.32 5.31 4.97
N PHE A 387 -13.13 5.93 4.98
CA PHE A 387 -12.91 7.35 4.69
C PHE A 387 -11.79 7.49 3.65
N PRO A 388 -12.06 7.24 2.37
CA PRO A 388 -11.05 7.32 1.32
C PRO A 388 -10.51 8.74 1.16
N VAL A 389 -9.21 8.86 0.94
CA VAL A 389 -8.51 10.14 0.85
C VAL A 389 -7.98 10.39 -0.56
N ARG A 390 -7.30 9.40 -1.18
CA ARG A 390 -6.66 9.53 -2.50
C ARG A 390 -6.22 8.19 -3.10
N ALA A 391 -5.70 8.23 -4.32
CA ALA A 391 -5.17 7.11 -5.09
C ALA A 391 -6.22 6.01 -5.30
N ASP A 392 -5.89 4.77 -5.00
CA ASP A 392 -6.74 3.57 -5.10
C ASP A 392 -7.90 3.53 -4.08
N GLN A 393 -7.88 4.42 -3.08
CA GLN A 393 -8.76 4.32 -1.91
C GLN A 393 -10.26 4.48 -2.23
N PRO A 394 -10.73 5.33 -3.17
CA PRO A 394 -12.14 5.34 -3.58
C PRO A 394 -12.59 3.98 -4.15
N THR A 395 -11.77 3.37 -5.00
CA THR A 395 -12.03 2.04 -5.58
C THR A 395 -12.06 0.96 -4.49
N ASN A 396 -11.12 1.02 -3.57
CA ASN A 396 -11.06 0.08 -2.44
C ASN A 396 -12.27 0.27 -1.49
N ARG A 397 -12.73 1.52 -1.27
CA ARG A 397 -13.95 1.80 -0.51
C ARG A 397 -15.15 1.11 -1.14
N LYS A 398 -15.32 1.25 -2.47
CA LYS A 398 -16.40 0.58 -3.20
C LYS A 398 -16.34 -0.93 -3.00
N LEU A 399 -15.17 -1.54 -3.14
CA LEU A 399 -14.97 -2.97 -2.92
C LEU A 399 -15.38 -3.40 -1.49
N VAL A 400 -14.94 -2.66 -0.45
CA VAL A 400 -15.25 -2.97 0.95
C VAL A 400 -16.72 -2.79 1.30
N VAL A 401 -17.34 -1.72 0.82
CA VAL A 401 -18.71 -1.31 1.24
C VAL A 401 -19.77 -1.98 0.39
N GLU A 402 -19.59 -2.01 -0.93
CA GLU A 402 -20.63 -2.42 -1.87
C GLU A 402 -20.50 -3.89 -2.27
N ASP A 403 -19.31 -4.33 -2.63
CA ASP A 403 -19.06 -5.68 -3.12
C ASP A 403 -18.94 -6.68 -1.96
N LEU A 404 -18.04 -6.45 -1.02
CA LEU A 404 -17.77 -7.36 0.09
C LEU A 404 -18.67 -7.14 1.30
N ARG A 405 -19.25 -5.95 1.47
CA ARG A 405 -20.17 -5.58 2.57
C ARG A 405 -19.59 -5.82 3.96
N ILE A 406 -18.31 -5.51 4.13
CA ILE A 406 -17.56 -5.67 5.39
C ILE A 406 -17.19 -4.33 6.05
N GLY A 407 -17.74 -3.25 5.52
CA GLY A 407 -17.56 -1.90 6.05
C GLY A 407 -18.72 -0.98 5.69
N ILE A 408 -18.66 0.23 6.21
CA ILE A 408 -19.63 1.30 5.90
C ILE A 408 -18.86 2.55 5.45
N ASP A 409 -19.46 3.29 4.54
CA ASP A 409 -18.95 4.59 4.08
C ASP A 409 -19.31 5.68 5.09
N VAL A 410 -18.32 6.41 5.58
CA VAL A 410 -18.51 7.55 6.48
C VAL A 410 -18.24 8.89 5.79
N GLY A 411 -18.04 8.88 4.49
CA GLY A 411 -17.79 10.04 3.64
C GLY A 411 -16.34 10.09 3.12
N SER A 412 -16.07 11.09 2.31
CA SER A 412 -14.75 11.37 1.73
C SER A 412 -14.31 12.80 2.01
N ILE A 413 -13.06 13.13 1.67
CA ILE A 413 -12.55 14.51 1.79
C ILE A 413 -13.46 15.47 1.05
N GLY A 414 -13.97 16.49 1.76
CA GLY A 414 -14.81 17.57 1.24
C GLY A 414 -16.32 17.29 1.29
N GLU A 415 -16.81 16.07 1.45
CA GLU A 415 -18.23 15.71 1.46
C GLU A 415 -18.91 15.83 2.83
N VAL A 416 -18.15 15.92 3.90
CA VAL A 416 -18.67 16.00 5.29
C VAL A 416 -19.63 17.21 5.48
N ARG A 417 -19.61 18.18 4.57
CA ARG A 417 -20.45 19.38 4.64
C ARG A 417 -21.89 19.18 4.21
N GLU A 418 -22.16 18.32 3.24
CA GLU A 418 -23.51 18.22 2.66
C GLU A 418 -24.49 17.45 3.54
N ARG A 419 -24.02 16.48 4.33
CA ARG A 419 -24.89 15.69 5.24
C ARG A 419 -25.37 16.46 6.47
N LYS A 420 -24.62 17.46 6.96
CA LYS A 420 -25.06 18.33 8.07
C LYS A 420 -26.20 19.29 7.67
N CYS A 421 -26.33 19.60 6.38
CA CYS A 421 -27.39 20.48 5.87
C CYS A 421 -28.69 19.73 5.50
N ARG A 422 -28.64 18.40 5.38
CA ARG A 422 -29.83 17.56 5.19
C ARG A 422 -30.25 16.90 6.51
N GLY A 423 -30.30 17.70 7.58
CA GLY A 423 -30.90 17.28 8.82
C GLY A 423 -32.40 17.01 8.59
N GLU A 424 -32.74 15.85 8.09
CA GLU A 424 -34.09 15.34 8.20
C GLU A 424 -34.33 14.98 9.67
N SER A 425 -35.08 15.87 10.30
CA SER A 425 -35.84 15.61 11.49
C SER A 425 -36.71 14.35 11.24
N THR A 426 -36.26 13.22 11.76
CA THR A 426 -37.18 12.10 12.00
C THR A 426 -37.63 12.21 13.45
N ALA A 427 -38.87 12.65 13.60
CA ALA A 427 -39.69 12.55 14.80
C ALA A 427 -39.91 11.07 15.17
#